data_4cc04d466d174783e5fa775671780fac
#
_entry.id   4cc04d466d174783e5fa775671780fac
#
_cell.length_a   1.000
_cell.length_b   1.000
_cell.length_c   1.000
_cell.angle_alpha   90.00
_cell.angle_beta   90.00
_cell.angle_gamma   90.00
#
_symmetry.space_group_name_H-M   'P 1'
#
loop_
_entity.id
_entity.type
_entity.pdbx_description
1 polymer ?
#
loop_
_entity_poly.entity_id
_entity_poly.type
_entity_poly.pdbx_seq_one_letter_code
_entity_poly.pdbx_strand_id
1 'polypeptide(L)'
;MYLKSIESMATNKFFKTLLFTLTIAVSLFEFSIENSYAYPVFAQQNYANPRAANGKLACANCHLNQKAIEIESPQAVLPNTVFEVEIKVPYDLNSQQIGANGQKTDLNVGGILILPKGFKLAPKNLISEEVKVKNKGVFISPYSAEYDNILVVGPIAGKTHQELIFPILSPDPEKNSNVKYLTYPVYGGGNRGRGQVYPTGEKSNLNIFGAVADGQISEIKTSEKGESTVTILSLTGEKTSQTIPAGLTLSVKQGDFVKVDFPLNIDPNKGCLLYTSDAADE
;
A
#
# COMPACT_ATOMS: atom_id res chain seq x y z
N MET A 1 -9.27 44.31 -49.99
CA MET A 1 -10.29 43.33 -49.57
C MET A 1 -9.73 41.88 -49.40
N TYR A 2 -8.66 41.55 -50.09
CA TYR A 2 -8.04 40.19 -50.02
C TYR A 2 -7.20 39.92 -48.76
N LEU A 3 -6.56 40.91 -48.17
CA LEU A 3 -5.70 40.72 -46.95
C LEU A 3 -6.47 40.34 -45.69
N LYS A 4 -7.68 40.87 -45.48
CA LYS A 4 -8.53 40.49 -44.33
C LYS A 4 -9.08 39.05 -44.38
N SER A 5 -9.20 38.48 -45.58
CA SER A 5 -9.64 37.07 -45.75
C SER A 5 -8.55 36.06 -45.38
N ILE A 6 -7.30 36.41 -45.65
CA ILE A 6 -6.14 35.49 -45.35
C ILE A 6 -5.84 35.47 -43.85
N GLU A 7 -5.92 36.59 -43.18
CA GLU A 7 -5.74 36.64 -41.70
C GLU A 7 -6.85 35.89 -40.96
N SER A 8 -8.11 36.00 -41.43
CA SER A 8 -9.22 35.23 -40.82
C SER A 8 -9.09 33.72 -41.02
N MET A 9 -8.52 33.27 -42.15
CA MET A 9 -8.29 31.84 -42.39
C MET A 9 -7.07 31.30 -41.62
N ALA A 10 -6.03 32.12 -41.45
CA ALA A 10 -4.85 31.74 -40.67
C ALA A 10 -5.15 31.65 -39.17
N THR A 11 -5.88 32.62 -38.61
CA THR A 11 -6.32 32.58 -37.20
C THR A 11 -7.25 31.42 -36.92
N ASN A 12 -8.12 31.04 -37.83
CA ASN A 12 -9.03 29.91 -37.68
C ASN A 12 -8.30 28.55 -37.74
N LYS A 13 -7.28 28.41 -38.59
CA LYS A 13 -6.41 27.23 -38.64
C LYS A 13 -5.54 27.13 -37.39
N PHE A 14 -4.93 28.21 -36.98
CA PHE A 14 -4.10 28.25 -35.76
C PHE A 14 -4.92 27.92 -34.53
N PHE A 15 -6.12 28.49 -34.41
CA PHE A 15 -7.03 28.21 -33.28
C PHE A 15 -7.52 26.76 -33.28
N LYS A 16 -7.80 26.16 -34.43
CA LYS A 16 -8.18 24.75 -34.56
C LYS A 16 -7.01 23.82 -34.22
N THR A 17 -5.81 24.16 -34.65
CA THR A 17 -4.60 23.38 -34.31
C THR A 17 -4.30 23.47 -32.81
N LEU A 18 -4.40 24.67 -32.24
CA LEU A 18 -4.20 24.88 -30.80
C LEU A 18 -5.27 24.14 -29.98
N LEU A 19 -6.53 24.16 -30.38
CA LEU A 19 -7.61 23.43 -29.72
C LEU A 19 -7.41 21.93 -29.82
N PHE A 20 -6.96 21.42 -30.98
CA PHE A 20 -6.68 20.02 -31.22
C PHE A 20 -5.46 19.52 -30.41
N THR A 21 -4.40 20.33 -30.31
CA THR A 21 -3.24 20.00 -29.47
C THR A 21 -3.57 20.05 -27.97
N LEU A 22 -4.43 20.99 -27.56
CA LEU A 22 -4.91 21.08 -26.18
C LEU A 22 -5.79 19.88 -25.79
N THR A 23 -6.67 19.42 -26.69
CA THR A 23 -7.50 18.23 -26.44
C THR A 23 -6.66 16.95 -26.39
N ILE A 24 -5.63 16.83 -27.24
CA ILE A 24 -4.68 15.69 -27.13
C ILE A 24 -3.89 15.76 -25.82
N ALA A 25 -3.43 16.94 -25.42
CA ALA A 25 -2.69 17.10 -24.15
C ALA A 25 -3.58 16.77 -22.95
N VAL A 26 -4.85 17.18 -22.94
CA VAL A 26 -5.81 16.85 -21.89
C VAL A 26 -6.12 15.35 -21.87
N SER A 27 -6.34 14.73 -23.05
CA SER A 27 -6.60 13.29 -23.12
C SER A 27 -5.39 12.41 -22.73
N LEU A 28 -4.16 12.90 -22.91
CA LEU A 28 -2.95 12.22 -22.41
C LEU A 28 -2.78 12.37 -20.88
N PHE A 29 -3.36 13.43 -20.29
CA PHE A 29 -3.33 13.64 -18.84
C PHE A 29 -4.34 12.76 -18.09
N GLU A 30 -5.43 12.36 -18.73
CA GLU A 30 -6.44 11.48 -18.11
C GLU A 30 -6.05 10.00 -18.05
N PHE A 31 -4.96 9.58 -18.69
CA PHE A 31 -4.49 8.18 -18.68
C PHE A 31 -3.53 7.82 -17.56
N SER A 32 -3.20 8.74 -16.67
CA SER A 32 -2.46 8.44 -15.44
C SER A 32 -3.41 8.07 -14.31
N ILE A 33 -4.21 7.03 -14.48
CA ILE A 33 -4.82 6.35 -13.33
C ILE A 33 -3.68 5.59 -12.66
N GLU A 34 -2.97 6.27 -11.78
CA GLU A 34 -2.01 5.62 -10.92
C GLU A 34 -2.76 4.58 -10.08
N ASN A 35 -2.42 3.32 -10.30
CA ASN A 35 -2.86 2.26 -9.42
C ASN A 35 -2.44 2.66 -7.99
N SER A 36 -3.40 2.89 -7.11
CA SER A 36 -3.16 3.22 -5.71
C SER A 36 -2.54 2.00 -5.01
N TYR A 37 -1.23 1.85 -5.13
CA TYR A 37 -0.45 0.91 -4.34
C TYR A 37 -0.23 1.51 -2.95
N ALA A 38 -0.16 0.66 -1.92
CA ALA A 38 0.21 1.10 -0.58
C ALA A 38 1.72 1.43 -0.55
N TYR A 39 2.07 2.63 -0.94
CA TYR A 39 3.45 3.11 -0.91
C TYR A 39 3.84 3.47 0.53
N PRO A 40 5.05 3.13 1.00
CA PRO A 40 5.58 3.61 2.28
C PRO A 40 5.49 5.14 2.43
N VAL A 41 5.53 5.86 1.32
CA VAL A 41 5.42 7.32 1.27
C VAL A 41 4.17 7.86 1.97
N PHE A 42 3.04 7.14 1.95
CA PHE A 42 1.85 7.56 2.67
C PHE A 42 2.05 7.53 4.19
N ALA A 43 2.78 6.54 4.70
CA ALA A 43 3.16 6.52 6.11
C ALA A 43 4.17 7.64 6.42
N GLN A 44 5.16 7.85 5.58
CA GLN A 44 6.16 8.91 5.73
C GLN A 44 5.55 10.33 5.74
N GLN A 45 4.51 10.55 4.92
CA GLN A 45 3.82 11.85 4.83
C GLN A 45 2.88 12.12 6.00
N ASN A 46 2.20 11.08 6.51
CA ASN A 46 1.14 11.26 7.49
C ASN A 46 1.58 10.99 8.94
N TYR A 47 2.72 10.36 9.16
CA TYR A 47 3.20 9.96 10.48
C TYR A 47 4.67 10.34 10.64
N ALA A 48 4.93 11.37 11.44
CA ALA A 48 6.31 11.79 11.75
C ALA A 48 7.09 10.65 12.45
N ASN A 49 6.44 9.90 13.35
CA ASN A 49 7.01 8.72 13.99
C ASN A 49 6.32 7.45 13.46
N PRO A 50 7.04 6.52 12.81
CA PRO A 50 6.45 5.31 12.25
C PRO A 50 6.04 4.28 13.30
N ARG A 51 6.50 4.39 14.55
CA ARG A 51 6.19 3.45 15.63
C ARG A 51 5.63 4.20 16.85
N ALA A 52 4.42 3.85 17.23
CA ALA A 52 3.79 4.39 18.44
C ALA A 52 4.45 3.80 19.71
N ALA A 53 4.23 4.45 20.84
CA ALA A 53 4.79 4.00 22.14
C ALA A 53 4.33 2.59 22.55
N ASN A 54 3.15 2.15 22.08
CA ASN A 54 2.62 0.80 22.30
C ASN A 54 3.15 -0.24 21.30
N GLY A 55 4.13 0.13 20.46
CA GLY A 55 4.72 -0.75 19.45
C GLY A 55 4.00 -0.80 18.11
N LYS A 56 2.80 -0.23 17.99
CA LYS A 56 2.03 -0.23 16.74
C LYS A 56 2.76 0.56 15.65
N LEU A 57 2.94 -0.05 14.48
CA LEU A 57 3.48 0.62 13.31
C LEU A 57 2.40 1.44 12.58
N ALA A 58 2.79 2.56 11.99
CA ALA A 58 1.91 3.43 11.20
C ALA A 58 1.19 2.68 10.07
N CYS A 59 1.85 1.70 9.45
CA CYS A 59 1.27 0.84 8.40
C CYS A 59 0.01 0.11 8.86
N ALA A 60 -0.09 -0.24 10.16
CA ALA A 60 -1.25 -0.92 10.75
C ALA A 60 -2.52 -0.04 10.81
N ASN A 61 -2.44 1.24 10.47
CA ASN A 61 -3.61 2.09 10.36
C ASN A 61 -4.39 1.86 9.05
N CYS A 62 -3.70 1.34 8.02
CA CYS A 62 -4.30 1.03 6.72
C CYS A 62 -4.38 -0.48 6.47
N HIS A 63 -3.37 -1.25 6.91
CA HIS A 63 -3.31 -2.70 6.79
C HIS A 63 -3.83 -3.32 8.10
N LEU A 64 -5.11 -3.69 8.13
CA LEU A 64 -5.78 -4.07 9.37
C LEU A 64 -5.70 -5.56 9.71
N ASN A 65 -5.41 -6.42 8.74
CA ASN A 65 -5.30 -7.84 8.96
C ASN A 65 -3.88 -8.21 9.36
N GLN A 66 -3.75 -8.84 10.51
CA GLN A 66 -2.47 -9.28 11.06
C GLN A 66 -2.17 -10.72 10.71
N LYS A 67 -0.94 -11.00 10.33
CA LYS A 67 -0.32 -12.32 10.22
C LYS A 67 1.17 -12.22 10.55
N ALA A 68 1.80 -13.32 10.89
CA ALA A 68 3.21 -13.36 11.23
C ALA A 68 4.11 -13.03 10.03
N ILE A 69 5.17 -12.31 10.31
CA ILE A 69 6.38 -12.23 9.48
C ILE A 69 7.53 -12.86 10.24
N GLU A 70 8.61 -13.16 9.55
CA GLU A 70 9.85 -13.62 10.17
C GLU A 70 10.91 -12.53 9.99
N ILE A 71 11.73 -12.31 11.01
CA ILE A 71 12.86 -11.39 10.95
C ILE A 71 14.10 -12.19 11.28
N GLU A 72 15.05 -12.22 10.35
CA GLU A 72 16.35 -12.82 10.56
C GLU A 72 17.40 -11.72 10.67
N SER A 73 18.09 -11.71 11.81
CA SER A 73 19.13 -10.74 12.13
C SER A 73 20.26 -11.41 12.90
N PRO A 74 21.53 -11.03 12.69
CA PRO A 74 22.62 -11.52 13.53
C PRO A 74 22.41 -11.11 14.99
N GLN A 75 22.68 -12.00 15.94
CA GLN A 75 22.60 -11.70 17.37
C GLN A 75 23.64 -10.68 17.82
N ALA A 76 24.78 -10.61 17.12
CA ALA A 76 25.85 -9.66 17.39
C ALA A 76 26.48 -9.20 16.07
N VAL A 77 26.91 -7.95 16.02
CA VAL A 77 27.58 -7.36 14.87
C VAL A 77 28.87 -6.67 15.28
N LEU A 78 29.84 -6.67 14.38
CA LEU A 78 31.08 -5.92 14.60
C LEU A 78 30.88 -4.44 14.28
N PRO A 79 31.62 -3.55 14.97
CA PRO A 79 31.60 -2.12 14.67
C PRO A 79 32.04 -1.83 13.22
N ASN A 80 31.41 -0.82 12.63
CA ASN A 80 31.74 -0.30 11.29
C ASN A 80 31.78 -1.39 10.20
N THR A 81 30.91 -2.40 10.31
CA THR A 81 30.79 -3.49 9.34
C THR A 81 29.40 -3.52 8.72
N VAL A 82 29.29 -4.09 7.52
CA VAL A 82 28.00 -4.34 6.86
C VAL A 82 27.52 -5.72 7.22
N PHE A 83 26.24 -5.80 7.60
CA PHE A 83 25.53 -7.05 7.86
C PHE A 83 24.13 -6.97 7.20
N GLU A 84 23.45 -8.09 7.14
CA GLU A 84 22.14 -8.20 6.52
C GLU A 84 21.08 -8.44 7.58
N VAL A 85 19.93 -7.78 7.44
CA VAL A 85 18.69 -8.12 8.14
C VAL A 85 17.68 -8.50 7.08
N GLU A 86 17.02 -9.63 7.27
CA GLU A 86 16.03 -10.14 6.36
C GLU A 86 14.63 -10.11 7.00
N ILE A 87 13.64 -9.60 6.27
CA ILE A 87 12.24 -9.68 6.64
C ILE A 87 11.54 -10.58 5.63
N LYS A 88 11.03 -11.73 6.09
CA LYS A 88 10.23 -12.66 5.27
C LYS A 88 8.76 -12.33 5.42
N VAL A 89 8.08 -12.23 4.28
CA VAL A 89 6.65 -11.93 4.16
C VAL A 89 5.96 -13.12 3.50
N PRO A 90 5.73 -14.23 4.22
CA PRO A 90 5.21 -15.45 3.64
C PRO A 90 3.74 -15.31 3.24
N TYR A 91 3.40 -15.76 2.03
CA TYR A 91 2.03 -15.89 1.55
C TYR A 91 1.94 -16.86 0.37
N ASP A 92 0.74 -17.35 0.07
CA ASP A 92 0.49 -18.16 -1.12
C ASP A 92 0.62 -17.31 -2.39
N LEU A 93 1.62 -17.60 -3.23
CA LEU A 93 1.95 -16.87 -4.46
C LEU A 93 0.82 -16.87 -5.51
N ASN A 94 -0.14 -17.81 -5.40
CA ASN A 94 -1.33 -17.84 -6.24
C ASN A 94 -2.43 -16.89 -5.75
N SER A 95 -2.27 -16.30 -4.57
CA SER A 95 -3.22 -15.36 -4.02
C SER A 95 -3.28 -14.10 -4.87
N GLN A 96 -4.49 -13.66 -5.16
CA GLN A 96 -4.78 -12.41 -5.83
C GLN A 96 -5.69 -11.54 -4.96
N GLN A 97 -5.58 -10.24 -5.11
CA GLN A 97 -6.42 -9.25 -4.46
C GLN A 97 -7.23 -8.48 -5.50
N ILE A 98 -8.18 -7.66 -5.03
CA ILE A 98 -8.90 -6.72 -5.87
C ILE A 98 -8.11 -5.42 -5.94
N GLY A 99 -7.75 -4.99 -7.14
CA GLY A 99 -7.13 -3.70 -7.41
C GLY A 99 -8.10 -2.52 -7.16
N ALA A 100 -7.60 -1.30 -7.15
CA ALA A 100 -8.44 -0.11 -6.99
C ALA A 100 -9.48 0.04 -8.11
N ASN A 101 -9.18 -0.50 -9.29
CA ASN A 101 -10.07 -0.55 -10.46
C ASN A 101 -11.08 -1.72 -10.43
N GLY A 102 -11.16 -2.48 -9.34
CA GLY A 102 -12.05 -3.63 -9.20
C GLY A 102 -11.58 -4.91 -9.88
N GLN A 103 -10.42 -4.92 -10.53
CA GLN A 103 -9.88 -6.10 -11.21
C GLN A 103 -8.97 -6.90 -10.28
N LYS A 104 -8.86 -8.21 -10.55
CA LYS A 104 -7.90 -9.06 -9.84
C LYS A 104 -6.47 -8.70 -10.22
N THR A 105 -5.60 -8.62 -9.22
CA THR A 105 -4.18 -8.31 -9.38
C THR A 105 -3.34 -9.12 -8.39
N ASP A 106 -2.08 -9.34 -8.74
CA ASP A 106 -1.11 -9.95 -7.85
C ASP A 106 -0.82 -9.04 -6.64
N LEU A 107 -0.30 -9.63 -5.57
CA LEU A 107 0.06 -8.90 -4.37
C LEU A 107 1.45 -8.29 -4.52
N ASN A 108 1.57 -7.04 -4.10
CA ASN A 108 2.86 -6.42 -3.83
C ASN A 108 3.21 -6.60 -2.35
N VAL A 109 4.49 -6.55 -2.04
CA VAL A 109 4.99 -6.56 -0.67
C VAL A 109 5.72 -5.26 -0.36
N GLY A 110 5.79 -4.95 0.91
CA GLY A 110 6.57 -3.86 1.44
C GLY A 110 7.01 -4.15 2.85
N GLY A 111 7.98 -3.40 3.35
CA GLY A 111 8.50 -3.61 4.69
C GLY A 111 9.06 -2.35 5.31
N ILE A 112 9.18 -2.40 6.63
CA ILE A 112 9.85 -1.42 7.46
C ILE A 112 10.77 -2.13 8.43
N LEU A 113 12.00 -1.65 8.55
CA LEU A 113 12.99 -2.10 9.50
C LEU A 113 13.36 -0.94 10.41
N ILE A 114 13.29 -1.15 11.72
CA ILE A 114 13.63 -0.14 12.74
C ILE A 114 14.82 -0.65 13.54
N LEU A 115 15.91 0.07 13.47
CA LEU A 115 17.17 -0.20 14.14
C LEU A 115 17.44 0.86 15.22
N PRO A 116 18.33 0.59 16.18
CA PRO A 116 18.81 1.63 17.10
C PRO A 116 19.49 2.78 16.33
N LYS A 117 19.50 3.97 16.94
CA LYS A 117 20.20 5.13 16.38
C LYS A 117 21.67 4.83 16.14
N GLY A 118 22.19 5.28 15.00
CA GLY A 118 23.56 5.05 14.57
C GLY A 118 23.72 3.93 13.54
N PHE A 119 22.81 2.96 13.51
CA PHE A 119 22.72 2.00 12.40
C PHE A 119 22.06 2.67 11.20
N LYS A 120 22.47 2.35 10.00
CA LYS A 120 21.92 2.96 8.77
C LYS A 120 22.06 2.04 7.57
N LEU A 121 21.39 2.38 6.49
CA LEU A 121 21.55 1.70 5.21
C LEU A 121 23.01 1.75 4.78
N ALA A 122 23.57 0.61 4.39
CA ALA A 122 24.94 0.52 3.92
C ALA A 122 25.12 1.29 2.61
N PRO A 123 26.22 2.05 2.45
CA PRO A 123 26.58 2.66 1.19
C PRO A 123 26.79 1.61 0.10
N LYS A 124 26.38 1.90 -1.13
CA LYS A 124 26.40 0.95 -2.26
C LYS A 124 27.76 0.30 -2.52
N ASN A 125 28.85 1.01 -2.26
CA ASN A 125 30.22 0.50 -2.44
C ASN A 125 30.63 -0.52 -1.37
N LEU A 126 29.91 -0.61 -0.25
CA LEU A 126 30.18 -1.58 0.84
C LEU A 126 29.25 -2.80 0.77
N ILE A 127 28.24 -2.78 -0.08
CA ILE A 127 27.29 -3.89 -0.24
C ILE A 127 27.91 -4.98 -1.12
N SER A 128 27.83 -6.23 -0.71
CA SER A 128 28.30 -7.38 -1.47
C SER A 128 27.58 -7.51 -2.83
N GLU A 129 28.24 -8.09 -3.82
CA GLU A 129 27.62 -8.32 -5.13
C GLU A 129 26.42 -9.28 -5.04
N GLU A 130 26.46 -10.23 -4.13
CA GLU A 130 25.35 -11.16 -3.89
C GLU A 130 24.09 -10.40 -3.45
N VAL A 131 24.20 -9.51 -2.48
CA VAL A 131 23.07 -8.69 -2.00
C VAL A 131 22.58 -7.71 -3.07
N LYS A 132 23.50 -7.15 -3.87
CA LYS A 132 23.11 -6.30 -4.99
C LYS A 132 22.27 -7.05 -6.03
N VAL A 133 22.61 -8.30 -6.29
CA VAL A 133 21.84 -9.16 -7.22
C VAL A 133 20.45 -9.49 -6.62
N LYS A 134 20.40 -9.90 -5.35
CA LYS A 134 19.14 -10.20 -4.65
C LYS A 134 18.20 -8.97 -4.59
N ASN A 135 18.78 -7.79 -4.39
CA ASN A 135 18.05 -6.52 -4.32
C ASN A 135 17.90 -5.81 -5.67
N LYS A 136 18.09 -6.51 -6.79
CA LYS A 136 17.93 -5.89 -8.11
C LYS A 136 16.50 -5.39 -8.32
N GLY A 137 16.37 -4.08 -8.55
CA GLY A 137 15.05 -3.43 -8.72
C GLY A 137 14.35 -3.08 -7.40
N VAL A 138 14.96 -3.38 -6.26
CA VAL A 138 14.45 -3.03 -4.94
C VAL A 138 15.04 -1.68 -4.51
N PHE A 139 14.19 -0.74 -4.13
CA PHE A 139 14.60 0.56 -3.61
C PHE A 139 14.33 0.63 -2.11
N ILE A 140 15.39 0.70 -1.33
CA ILE A 140 15.35 0.88 0.12
C ILE A 140 15.73 2.32 0.42
N SER A 141 14.96 2.99 1.28
CA SER A 141 15.25 4.36 1.69
C SER A 141 15.06 4.55 3.20
N PRO A 142 15.72 5.55 3.80
CA PRO A 142 15.37 5.99 5.14
C PRO A 142 13.92 6.46 5.22
N TYR A 143 13.30 6.28 6.38
CA TYR A 143 11.94 6.76 6.63
C TYR A 143 11.83 8.27 6.51
N SER A 144 12.80 8.99 7.06
CA SER A 144 12.95 10.44 6.92
C SER A 144 14.42 10.82 7.14
N ALA A 145 14.75 12.08 6.93
CA ALA A 145 16.07 12.62 7.21
C ALA A 145 16.45 12.54 8.72
N GLU A 146 15.46 12.59 9.61
CA GLU A 146 15.64 12.46 11.06
C GLU A 146 15.81 11.01 11.50
N TYR A 147 15.20 10.08 10.78
CA TYR A 147 15.17 8.64 11.08
C TYR A 147 15.92 7.84 10.02
N ASP A 148 17.22 8.06 9.90
CA ASP A 148 18.12 7.32 8.98
C ASP A 148 18.35 5.86 9.40
N ASN A 149 18.04 5.54 10.65
CA ASN A 149 18.04 4.20 11.24
C ASN A 149 16.72 3.43 11.03
N ILE A 150 15.73 4.05 10.44
CA ILE A 150 14.46 3.39 10.08
C ILE A 150 14.40 3.31 8.57
N LEU A 151 14.31 2.10 8.04
CA LEU A 151 14.38 1.84 6.61
C LEU A 151 13.04 1.31 6.10
N VAL A 152 12.64 1.76 4.92
CA VAL A 152 11.41 1.33 4.26
C VAL A 152 11.67 0.84 2.85
N VAL A 153 10.87 -0.12 2.41
CA VAL A 153 10.93 -0.71 1.07
C VAL A 153 9.51 -1.02 0.57
N GLY A 154 9.33 -0.90 -0.73
CA GLY A 154 8.09 -1.27 -1.41
C GLY A 154 7.32 -0.06 -1.98
N PRO A 155 6.23 -0.34 -2.71
CA PRO A 155 5.75 -1.68 -3.05
C PRO A 155 6.64 -2.35 -4.11
N ILE A 156 6.90 -3.62 -3.95
CA ILE A 156 7.62 -4.45 -4.91
C ILE A 156 6.82 -5.72 -5.21
N ALA A 157 7.06 -6.33 -6.37
CA ALA A 157 6.31 -7.51 -6.80
C ALA A 157 6.55 -8.68 -5.83
N GLY A 158 5.51 -9.11 -5.11
CA GLY A 158 5.63 -10.12 -4.08
C GLY A 158 5.93 -11.52 -4.61
N LYS A 159 5.58 -11.83 -5.87
CA LYS A 159 5.94 -13.12 -6.50
C LYS A 159 7.44 -13.34 -6.60
N THR A 160 8.22 -12.29 -6.66
CA THR A 160 9.67 -12.33 -6.81
C THR A 160 10.45 -11.87 -5.59
N HIS A 161 9.77 -11.26 -4.62
CA HIS A 161 10.40 -10.64 -3.45
C HIS A 161 9.58 -10.91 -2.18
N GLN A 162 9.52 -12.16 -1.73
CA GLN A 162 8.97 -12.48 -0.41
C GLN A 162 9.98 -12.23 0.73
N GLU A 163 11.25 -12.14 0.39
CA GLU A 163 12.37 -11.85 1.27
C GLU A 163 12.85 -10.43 1.00
N LEU A 164 12.85 -9.60 2.03
CA LEU A 164 13.27 -8.21 1.98
C LEU A 164 14.60 -8.08 2.70
N ILE A 165 15.70 -7.96 1.95
CA ILE A 165 17.06 -7.96 2.48
C ILE A 165 17.52 -6.52 2.66
N PHE A 166 17.85 -6.16 3.90
CA PHE A 166 18.35 -4.84 4.28
C PHE A 166 19.84 -4.92 4.57
N PRO A 167 20.72 -4.38 3.71
CA PRO A 167 22.14 -4.24 4.02
C PRO A 167 22.35 -3.07 4.99
N ILE A 168 22.82 -3.36 6.18
CA ILE A 168 22.94 -2.40 7.28
C ILE A 168 24.41 -2.16 7.60
N LEU A 169 24.80 -0.90 7.76
CA LEU A 169 26.08 -0.50 8.30
C LEU A 169 25.95 -0.25 9.80
N SER A 170 26.71 -1.01 10.59
CA SER A 170 26.81 -0.82 12.04
C SER A 170 27.60 0.47 12.35
N PRO A 171 27.25 1.19 13.43
CA PRO A 171 27.96 2.40 13.80
C PRO A 171 29.37 2.11 14.34
N ASP A 172 30.20 3.15 14.30
CA ASP A 172 31.54 3.16 14.85
C ASP A 172 31.49 3.68 16.32
N PRO A 173 31.80 2.87 17.34
CA PRO A 173 31.72 3.30 18.73
C PRO A 173 32.76 4.37 19.09
N GLU A 174 33.87 4.46 18.35
CA GLU A 174 34.86 5.51 18.56
C GLU A 174 34.30 6.89 18.20
N LYS A 175 33.40 6.92 17.20
CA LYS A 175 32.68 8.14 16.77
C LYS A 175 31.38 8.38 17.49
N ASN A 176 30.79 7.34 18.08
CA ASN A 176 29.50 7.43 18.75
C ASN A 176 29.48 6.58 20.04
N SER A 177 29.92 7.19 21.13
CA SER A 177 30.01 6.54 22.46
C SER A 177 28.65 6.10 23.06
N ASN A 178 27.55 6.57 22.50
CA ASN A 178 26.20 6.22 22.98
C ASN A 178 25.66 4.91 22.40
N VAL A 179 26.36 4.32 21.45
CA VAL A 179 25.92 3.07 20.81
C VAL A 179 26.33 1.88 21.68
N LYS A 180 25.33 1.06 22.03
CA LYS A 180 25.55 -0.19 22.78
C LYS A 180 25.48 -1.37 21.82
N TYR A 181 26.58 -2.09 21.69
CA TYR A 181 26.69 -3.26 20.79
C TYR A 181 26.26 -4.59 21.41
N LEU A 182 26.15 -4.66 22.74
CA LEU A 182 25.82 -5.91 23.42
C LEU A 182 24.33 -6.31 23.24
N THR A 183 23.48 -5.31 23.05
CA THR A 183 22.06 -5.52 22.76
C THR A 183 21.59 -4.44 21.79
N TYR A 184 21.02 -4.84 20.67
CA TYR A 184 20.44 -3.91 19.72
C TYR A 184 19.05 -4.40 19.29
N PRO A 185 17.99 -3.81 19.83
CA PRO A 185 16.64 -4.20 19.47
C PRO A 185 16.38 -3.90 18.01
N VAL A 186 15.87 -4.90 17.29
CA VAL A 186 15.46 -4.80 15.90
C VAL A 186 13.96 -5.00 15.82
N TYR A 187 13.24 -4.04 15.26
CA TYR A 187 11.82 -4.18 15.03
C TYR A 187 11.56 -4.15 13.53
N GLY A 188 10.59 -4.92 13.10
CA GLY A 188 10.22 -4.93 11.70
C GLY A 188 8.73 -5.07 11.49
N GLY A 189 8.32 -4.75 10.28
CA GLY A 189 6.98 -4.98 9.80
C GLY A 189 6.99 -5.26 8.31
N GLY A 190 6.11 -6.13 7.88
CA GLY A 190 5.92 -6.41 6.47
C GLY A 190 4.45 -6.36 6.11
N ASN A 191 4.15 -5.93 4.90
CA ASN A 191 2.82 -6.00 4.36
C ASN A 191 2.81 -6.75 3.03
N ARG A 192 1.68 -7.31 2.69
CA ARG A 192 1.38 -7.85 1.38
C ARG A 192 0.02 -7.35 0.93
N GLY A 193 -0.05 -6.94 -0.32
CA GLY A 193 -1.26 -6.40 -0.89
C GLY A 193 -1.59 -4.99 -0.42
N ARG A 194 -2.80 -4.58 -0.75
CA ARG A 194 -3.34 -3.25 -0.47
C ARG A 194 -3.91 -3.18 0.95
N GLY A 195 -3.97 -1.97 1.51
CA GLY A 195 -4.64 -1.72 2.77
C GLY A 195 -6.17 -1.76 2.64
N GLN A 196 -6.84 -2.00 3.76
CA GLN A 196 -8.30 -1.95 3.91
C GLN A 196 -8.81 -0.51 4.05
N VAL A 197 -7.92 0.42 4.39
CA VAL A 197 -8.22 1.84 4.54
C VAL A 197 -7.31 2.62 3.61
N TYR A 198 -7.87 3.62 2.92
CA TYR A 198 -7.09 4.58 2.13
C TYR A 198 -6.39 5.59 3.03
N PRO A 199 -5.34 6.30 2.54
CA PRO A 199 -4.69 7.37 3.30
C PRO A 199 -5.64 8.49 3.75
N THR A 200 -6.77 8.67 3.06
CA THR A 200 -7.86 9.59 3.43
C THR A 200 -8.66 9.15 4.65
N GLY A 201 -8.51 7.91 5.11
CA GLY A 201 -9.30 7.29 6.19
C GLY A 201 -10.54 6.55 5.70
N GLU A 202 -10.87 6.61 4.43
CA GLU A 202 -12.01 5.90 3.84
C GLU A 202 -11.73 4.41 3.67
N LYS A 203 -12.79 3.58 3.75
CA LYS A 203 -12.69 2.15 3.47
C LYS A 203 -12.31 1.92 1.99
N SER A 204 -11.31 1.10 1.75
CA SER A 204 -11.00 0.63 0.39
C SER A 204 -12.01 -0.42 -0.07
N ASN A 205 -11.92 -0.83 -1.34
CA ASN A 205 -12.72 -1.97 -1.83
C ASN A 205 -12.23 -3.35 -1.35
N LEU A 206 -11.28 -3.40 -0.40
CA LEU A 206 -10.86 -4.62 0.29
C LEU A 206 -11.57 -4.78 1.64
N ASN A 207 -12.86 -4.49 1.69
CA ASN A 207 -13.65 -4.57 2.92
C ASN A 207 -14.95 -5.35 2.71
N ILE A 208 -15.52 -5.77 3.83
CA ILE A 208 -16.91 -6.20 3.91
C ILE A 208 -17.78 -4.96 4.09
N PHE A 209 -18.84 -4.85 3.30
CA PHE A 209 -19.85 -3.82 3.39
C PHE A 209 -21.09 -4.42 4.04
N GLY A 210 -21.39 -3.99 5.25
CA GLY A 210 -22.60 -4.38 5.98
C GLY A 210 -23.82 -3.60 5.50
N ALA A 211 -25.00 -4.20 5.62
CA ALA A 211 -26.26 -3.54 5.35
C ALA A 211 -26.46 -2.34 6.27
N VAL A 212 -26.95 -1.22 5.73
CA VAL A 212 -27.17 0.03 6.50
C VAL A 212 -28.55 0.12 7.13
N ALA A 213 -29.44 -0.83 6.83
CA ALA A 213 -30.78 -0.87 7.38
C ALA A 213 -31.28 -2.32 7.48
N ASP A 214 -32.28 -2.56 8.36
CA ASP A 214 -33.03 -3.78 8.42
C ASP A 214 -34.11 -3.79 7.31
N GLY A 215 -34.24 -4.90 6.59
CA GLY A 215 -35.30 -5.01 5.58
C GLY A 215 -35.06 -6.10 4.55
N GLN A 216 -35.87 -6.07 3.50
CA GLN A 216 -35.71 -6.96 2.36
C GLN A 216 -34.97 -6.28 1.22
N ILE A 217 -34.06 -6.99 0.59
CA ILE A 217 -33.38 -6.51 -0.62
C ILE A 217 -34.41 -6.44 -1.76
N SER A 218 -34.84 -5.24 -2.08
CA SER A 218 -35.85 -4.99 -3.10
C SER A 218 -35.30 -4.97 -4.51
N GLU A 219 -34.05 -4.52 -4.67
CA GLU A 219 -33.41 -4.38 -5.97
C GLU A 219 -31.88 -4.45 -5.85
N ILE A 220 -31.21 -5.04 -6.86
CA ILE A 220 -29.77 -4.99 -7.05
C ILE A 220 -29.52 -4.54 -8.49
N LYS A 221 -28.79 -3.42 -8.66
CA LYS A 221 -28.37 -2.89 -9.96
C LYS A 221 -26.86 -2.88 -10.05
N THR A 222 -26.30 -3.43 -11.12
CA THR A 222 -24.86 -3.35 -11.39
C THR A 222 -24.60 -2.35 -12.51
N SER A 223 -23.72 -1.39 -12.27
CA SER A 223 -23.31 -0.39 -13.27
C SER A 223 -22.35 -1.00 -14.30
N GLU A 224 -22.17 -0.29 -15.42
CA GLU A 224 -21.16 -0.66 -16.44
C GLU A 224 -19.73 -0.71 -15.88
N LYS A 225 -19.46 0.05 -14.82
CA LYS A 225 -18.18 0.06 -14.12
C LYS A 225 -18.00 -1.11 -13.13
N GLY A 226 -19.04 -1.95 -12.97
CA GLY A 226 -19.02 -3.12 -12.08
C GLY A 226 -19.37 -2.81 -10.62
N GLU A 227 -19.79 -1.60 -10.29
CA GLU A 227 -20.33 -1.26 -8.96
C GLU A 227 -21.77 -1.78 -8.84
N SER A 228 -22.14 -2.31 -7.68
CA SER A 228 -23.47 -2.83 -7.41
C SER A 228 -24.21 -1.95 -6.41
N THR A 229 -25.36 -1.40 -6.80
CA THR A 229 -26.25 -0.70 -5.88
C THR A 229 -27.28 -1.68 -5.33
N VAL A 230 -27.27 -1.87 -4.02
CA VAL A 230 -28.23 -2.72 -3.29
C VAL A 230 -29.25 -1.80 -2.63
N THR A 231 -30.53 -2.01 -2.93
CA THR A 231 -31.65 -1.27 -2.33
C THR A 231 -32.37 -2.15 -1.33
N ILE A 232 -32.45 -1.68 -0.08
CA ILE A 232 -33.11 -2.35 1.04
C ILE A 232 -34.44 -1.62 1.29
N LEU A 233 -35.53 -2.38 1.32
CA LEU A 233 -36.85 -1.92 1.70
C LEU A 233 -37.12 -2.33 3.15
N SER A 234 -37.23 -1.35 4.04
CA SER A 234 -37.53 -1.61 5.45
C SER A 234 -38.95 -2.04 5.65
N LEU A 235 -39.28 -2.62 6.81
CA LEU A 235 -40.63 -2.99 7.19
C LEU A 235 -41.60 -1.78 7.30
N THR A 236 -41.01 -0.55 7.44
CA THR A 236 -41.77 0.71 7.44
C THR A 236 -42.06 1.26 6.04
N GLY A 237 -41.53 0.60 4.99
CA GLY A 237 -41.67 1.04 3.60
C GLY A 237 -40.62 2.01 3.13
N GLU A 238 -39.64 2.36 3.96
CA GLU A 238 -38.53 3.20 3.59
C GLU A 238 -37.51 2.45 2.71
N LYS A 239 -37.01 3.12 1.65
CA LYS A 239 -36.00 2.56 0.75
C LYS A 239 -34.65 3.20 1.04
N THR A 240 -33.66 2.39 1.36
CA THR A 240 -32.28 2.80 1.55
C THR A 240 -31.39 2.11 0.50
N SER A 241 -30.57 2.87 -0.20
CA SER A 241 -29.67 2.33 -1.21
C SER A 241 -28.22 2.48 -0.78
N GLN A 242 -27.42 1.45 -1.04
CA GLN A 242 -25.99 1.40 -0.72
C GLN A 242 -25.22 0.88 -1.93
N THR A 243 -24.12 1.57 -2.26
CA THR A 243 -23.24 1.17 -3.36
C THR A 243 -22.11 0.28 -2.83
N ILE A 244 -21.97 -0.87 -3.46
CA ILE A 244 -20.88 -1.83 -3.24
C ILE A 244 -19.86 -1.65 -4.36
N PRO A 245 -18.58 -1.41 -4.05
CA PRO A 245 -17.54 -1.15 -5.05
C PRO A 245 -17.35 -2.28 -6.05
N ALA A 246 -16.83 -1.93 -7.23
CA ALA A 246 -16.53 -2.88 -8.29
C ALA A 246 -15.54 -3.98 -7.86
N GLY A 247 -15.72 -5.17 -8.42
CA GLY A 247 -14.88 -6.34 -8.18
C GLY A 247 -15.29 -7.18 -6.97
N LEU A 248 -16.17 -6.67 -6.11
CA LEU A 248 -16.70 -7.42 -4.96
C LEU A 248 -17.81 -8.40 -5.39
N THR A 249 -17.75 -9.60 -4.84
CA THR A 249 -18.79 -10.61 -5.04
C THR A 249 -19.87 -10.44 -3.97
N LEU A 250 -21.11 -10.21 -4.40
CA LEU A 250 -22.24 -10.13 -3.47
C LEU A 250 -22.50 -11.49 -2.80
N SER A 251 -22.82 -11.47 -1.51
CA SER A 251 -23.27 -12.63 -0.72
C SER A 251 -24.78 -12.73 -0.64
N VAL A 252 -25.49 -11.74 -1.15
CA VAL A 252 -26.94 -11.57 -1.07
C VAL A 252 -27.59 -11.49 -2.45
N LYS A 253 -28.89 -11.75 -2.51
CA LYS A 253 -29.72 -11.66 -3.73
C LYS A 253 -31.01 -10.88 -3.44
N GLN A 254 -31.66 -10.44 -4.50
CA GLN A 254 -32.98 -9.83 -4.42
C GLN A 254 -33.97 -10.78 -3.72
N GLY A 255 -34.72 -10.26 -2.79
CA GLY A 255 -35.66 -11.02 -1.96
C GLY A 255 -35.10 -11.44 -0.59
N ASP A 256 -33.76 -11.42 -0.38
CA ASP A 256 -33.16 -11.79 0.91
C ASP A 256 -33.55 -10.76 1.99
N PHE A 257 -33.72 -11.24 3.23
CA PHE A 257 -33.86 -10.37 4.40
C PHE A 257 -32.52 -10.17 5.06
N VAL A 258 -32.19 -8.92 5.35
CA VAL A 258 -30.97 -8.53 6.02
C VAL A 258 -31.24 -7.69 7.25
N LYS A 259 -30.31 -7.74 8.21
CA LYS A 259 -30.27 -6.84 9.37
C LYS A 259 -29.13 -5.86 9.18
N VAL A 260 -29.14 -4.75 9.91
CA VAL A 260 -28.01 -3.83 9.99
C VAL A 260 -26.72 -4.61 10.24
N ASP A 261 -25.64 -4.22 9.56
CA ASP A 261 -24.31 -4.86 9.56
C ASP A 261 -24.24 -6.27 8.96
N PHE A 262 -25.35 -6.82 8.43
CA PHE A 262 -25.29 -8.08 7.69
C PHE A 262 -24.40 -7.93 6.45
N PRO A 263 -23.40 -8.82 6.23
CA PRO A 263 -22.44 -8.70 5.14
C PRO A 263 -23.13 -8.84 3.77
N LEU A 264 -23.05 -7.78 2.95
CA LEU A 264 -23.60 -7.75 1.60
C LEU A 264 -22.67 -8.35 0.55
N ASN A 265 -21.37 -8.50 0.86
CA ASN A 265 -20.38 -9.10 -0.02
C ASN A 265 -19.49 -10.10 0.74
N ILE A 266 -18.91 -11.02 -0.03
CA ILE A 266 -17.90 -11.96 0.47
C ILE A 266 -16.64 -11.17 0.84
N ASP A 267 -15.95 -11.56 1.91
CA ASP A 267 -14.68 -10.95 2.30
C ASP A 267 -13.65 -11.04 1.16
N PRO A 268 -13.23 -9.90 0.57
CA PRO A 268 -12.25 -9.89 -0.51
C PRO A 268 -10.81 -10.03 -0.01
N ASN A 269 -10.61 -10.17 1.29
CA ASN A 269 -9.34 -9.99 1.96
C ASN A 269 -8.51 -11.29 1.92
N LYS A 270 -7.74 -11.47 0.87
CA LYS A 270 -6.91 -12.67 0.66
C LYS A 270 -5.49 -12.54 1.24
N GLY A 271 -5.15 -11.41 1.85
CA GLY A 271 -3.79 -11.35 2.32
C GLY A 271 -3.17 -10.04 2.69
N CYS A 272 -3.87 -9.12 3.25
CA CYS A 272 -3.19 -8.00 3.86
C CYS A 272 -2.58 -8.42 5.20
N LEU A 273 -1.32 -8.06 5.40
CA LEU A 273 -0.52 -8.51 6.51
C LEU A 273 0.28 -7.37 7.08
N LEU A 274 0.16 -7.20 8.37
CA LEU A 274 1.16 -6.47 9.12
C LEU A 274 1.40 -7.16 10.45
N TYR A 275 2.64 -7.47 10.73
CA TYR A 275 3.09 -7.95 12.03
C TYR A 275 4.32 -7.15 12.46
N THR A 276 4.44 -6.88 13.75
CA THR A 276 5.64 -6.33 14.36
C THR A 276 6.27 -7.40 15.24
N SER A 277 7.56 -7.66 15.05
CA SER A 277 8.35 -8.55 15.88
C SER A 277 9.50 -7.78 16.48
N ASP A 278 9.87 -8.16 17.71
CA ASP A 278 11.10 -7.73 18.34
C ASP A 278 12.07 -8.92 18.27
N ALA A 279 13.10 -8.79 17.47
CA ALA A 279 14.10 -9.85 17.28
C ALA A 279 15.11 -9.95 18.45
N ALA A 280 15.01 -9.06 19.44
CA ALA A 280 15.96 -9.02 20.56
C ALA A 280 15.54 -9.89 21.77
N ASP A 281 14.33 -10.46 21.75
CA ASP A 281 13.78 -11.27 22.86
C ASP A 281 13.85 -12.79 22.61
N GLU A 282 14.54 -13.25 21.52
CA GLU A 282 14.79 -14.67 21.25
C GLU A 282 16.22 -15.10 21.61
#